data_9f1c309ce1f42549dd0e94741f4f804b
#
_entry.id   9f1c309ce1f42549dd0e94741f4f804b
#
_cell.length_a   1.000
_cell.length_b   1.000
_cell.length_c   1.000
_cell.angle_alpha   90.00
_cell.angle_beta   90.00
_cell.angle_gamma   90.00
#
_symmetry.space_group_name_H-M   'P 1'
#
loop_
_entity.id
_entity.type
_entity.pdbx_description
1 polymer ?
#
loop_
_entity_poly.entity_id
_entity_poly.type
_entity_poly.pdbx_seq_one_letter_code
_entity_poly.pdbx_strand_id
1 'polypeptide(L)'
;MKAYPRERFSTEVTLTPSEVAAFARAAGDPNPVHHDPAFAAGTRFRRLTASGSQTSALLMGLTASHFSARGAMVGLEFWFRFRRPVFADETVRVEWLVVKVTPHARLGGDVVDLRGRIRGADGQTAVGAKGRVLVADTL
;
A
#
# COMPACT_ATOMS: atom_id res chain seq x y z
N MET A 1 -4.43 0.56 24.59
CA MET A 1 -4.11 1.41 23.43
C MET A 1 -4.13 0.57 22.18
N LYS A 2 -4.85 0.99 21.16
CA LYS A 2 -5.02 0.23 19.92
C LYS A 2 -3.91 0.48 18.90
N ALA A 3 -3.16 1.55 19.06
CA ALA A 3 -1.97 1.87 18.29
C ALA A 3 -1.01 2.63 19.19
N TYR A 4 0.29 2.50 18.97
CA TYR A 4 1.29 3.21 19.76
C TYR A 4 2.43 3.72 18.88
N PRO A 5 3.07 4.85 19.25
CA PRO A 5 4.18 5.39 18.50
C PRO A 5 5.32 4.39 18.34
N ARG A 6 5.94 4.38 17.16
CA ARG A 6 7.02 3.46 16.74
C ARG A 6 6.57 2.02 16.49
N GLU A 7 5.29 1.73 16.61
CA GLU A 7 4.77 0.42 16.18
C GLU A 7 5.09 0.21 14.69
N ARG A 8 5.57 -0.99 14.36
CA ARG A 8 5.90 -1.37 12.98
C ARG A 8 5.10 -2.59 12.58
N PHE A 9 4.64 -2.62 11.36
CA PHE A 9 3.98 -3.80 10.80
C PHE A 9 4.27 -3.90 9.31
N SER A 10 4.34 -5.11 8.82
CA SER A 10 4.75 -5.37 7.45
C SER A 10 4.22 -6.70 6.94
N THR A 11 4.25 -6.85 5.62
CA THR A 11 3.96 -8.12 4.95
C THR A 11 4.78 -8.20 3.66
N GLU A 12 4.99 -9.42 3.17
CA GLU A 12 5.57 -9.63 1.86
C GLU A 12 4.47 -9.97 0.86
N VAL A 13 4.61 -9.47 -0.36
CA VAL A 13 3.65 -9.67 -1.44
C VAL A 13 4.39 -9.98 -2.72
N THR A 14 3.88 -10.97 -3.45
CA THR A 14 4.31 -11.29 -4.81
C THR A 14 3.07 -11.24 -5.70
N LEU A 15 3.02 -10.29 -6.63
CA LEU A 15 1.88 -10.17 -7.55
C LEU A 15 2.14 -10.99 -8.81
N THR A 16 1.22 -11.86 -9.16
CA THR A 16 1.29 -12.59 -10.44
C THR A 16 0.91 -11.66 -11.60
N PRO A 17 1.34 -11.97 -12.84
CA PRO A 17 0.88 -11.23 -14.02
C PRO A 17 -0.65 -11.15 -14.12
N SER A 18 -1.33 -12.23 -13.78
CA SER A 18 -2.79 -12.30 -13.75
C SER A 18 -3.41 -11.32 -12.76
N GLU A 19 -2.84 -11.22 -11.55
CA GLU A 19 -3.30 -10.27 -10.53
C GLU A 19 -3.04 -8.82 -10.93
N VAL A 20 -1.90 -8.55 -11.55
CA VAL A 20 -1.56 -7.20 -12.05
C VAL A 20 -2.57 -6.75 -13.11
N ALA A 21 -2.88 -7.60 -14.08
CA ALA A 21 -3.85 -7.31 -15.12
C ALA A 21 -5.28 -7.17 -14.57
N ALA A 22 -5.67 -8.06 -13.68
CA ALA A 22 -7.02 -8.05 -13.09
C ALA A 22 -7.28 -6.79 -12.27
N PHE A 23 -6.31 -6.35 -11.47
CA PHE A 23 -6.46 -5.13 -10.69
C PHE A 23 -6.55 -3.89 -11.58
N ALA A 24 -5.67 -3.78 -12.57
CA ALA A 24 -5.70 -2.65 -13.51
C ALA A 24 -7.03 -2.60 -14.26
N ARG A 25 -7.57 -3.75 -14.66
CA ARG A 25 -8.87 -3.85 -15.33
C ARG A 25 -10.01 -3.37 -14.43
N ALA A 26 -10.02 -3.82 -13.17
CA ALA A 26 -11.02 -3.42 -12.18
C ALA A 26 -10.97 -1.91 -11.89
N ALA A 27 -9.79 -1.32 -11.94
CA ALA A 27 -9.59 0.12 -11.74
C ALA A 27 -9.87 0.95 -13.02
N GLY A 28 -10.18 0.31 -14.14
CA GLY A 28 -10.39 1.00 -15.40
C GLY A 28 -9.11 1.52 -16.05
N ASP A 29 -7.97 0.88 -15.77
CA ASP A 29 -6.66 1.25 -16.28
C ASP A 29 -6.28 0.34 -17.47
N PRO A 30 -6.38 0.83 -18.71
CA PRO A 30 -6.07 0.05 -19.91
C PRO A 30 -4.60 0.12 -20.33
N ASN A 31 -3.74 0.74 -19.53
CA ASN A 31 -2.34 0.92 -19.89
C ASN A 31 -1.68 -0.45 -20.17
N PRO A 32 -1.21 -0.69 -21.40
CA PRO A 32 -0.72 -2.02 -21.78
C PRO A 32 0.48 -2.51 -20.99
N VAL A 33 1.19 -1.65 -20.28
CA VAL A 33 2.31 -2.05 -19.43
C VAL A 33 1.86 -2.96 -18.25
N HIS A 34 0.56 -2.96 -17.94
CA HIS A 34 -0.03 -3.82 -16.90
C HIS A 34 -0.67 -5.09 -17.49
N HIS A 35 -0.83 -5.19 -18.80
CA HIS A 35 -1.63 -6.23 -19.44
C HIS A 35 -0.88 -7.07 -20.45
N ASP A 36 0.06 -6.49 -21.18
CA ASP A 36 0.71 -7.10 -22.35
C ASP A 36 2.20 -7.29 -22.11
N PRO A 37 2.66 -8.53 -21.87
CA PRO A 37 4.08 -8.80 -21.65
C PRO A 37 4.98 -8.37 -22.81
N ALA A 38 4.49 -8.54 -24.06
CA ALA A 38 5.27 -8.16 -25.24
C ALA A 38 5.40 -6.62 -25.32
N PHE A 39 4.35 -5.89 -25.04
CA PHE A 39 4.41 -4.43 -24.95
C PHE A 39 5.38 -4.00 -23.85
N ALA A 40 5.23 -4.57 -22.66
CA ALA A 40 6.08 -4.23 -21.51
C ALA A 40 7.57 -4.49 -21.79
N ALA A 41 7.88 -5.56 -22.51
CA ALA A 41 9.25 -5.89 -22.90
C ALA A 41 9.91 -4.80 -23.75
N GLY A 42 9.12 -4.05 -24.52
CA GLY A 42 9.58 -2.95 -25.35
C GLY A 42 9.69 -1.60 -24.64
N THR A 43 9.27 -1.53 -23.38
CA THR A 43 9.37 -0.30 -22.57
C THR A 43 10.69 -0.24 -21.81
N ARG A 44 10.97 0.92 -21.20
CA ARG A 44 12.13 1.08 -20.32
C ARG A 44 12.12 0.10 -19.13
N PHE A 45 10.94 -0.39 -18.74
CA PHE A 45 10.79 -1.30 -17.62
C PHE A 45 11.07 -2.76 -17.99
N ARG A 46 10.95 -3.11 -19.24
CA ARG A 46 11.25 -4.42 -19.86
C ARG A 46 10.39 -5.59 -19.39
N ARG A 47 9.43 -5.38 -18.50
CA ARG A 47 8.55 -6.42 -17.98
C ARG A 47 7.26 -5.81 -17.45
N LEU A 48 6.25 -6.65 -17.24
CA LEU A 48 4.98 -6.21 -16.68
C LEU A 48 5.17 -5.51 -15.35
N THR A 49 4.50 -4.37 -15.21
CA THR A 49 4.61 -3.49 -14.06
C THR A 49 3.24 -3.34 -13.41
N ALA A 50 3.17 -3.47 -12.11
CA ALA A 50 1.95 -3.23 -11.34
C ALA A 50 1.54 -1.76 -11.46
N SER A 51 0.23 -1.50 -11.51
CA SER A 51 -0.28 -0.13 -11.51
C SER A 51 -0.04 0.57 -10.18
N GLY A 52 0.10 1.90 -10.22
CA GLY A 52 0.22 2.71 -8.99
C GLY A 52 -1.00 2.55 -8.09
N SER A 53 -2.19 2.39 -8.66
CA SER A 53 -3.41 2.13 -7.89
C SER A 53 -3.34 0.80 -7.14
N GLN A 54 -2.72 -0.22 -7.72
CA GLN A 54 -2.55 -1.51 -7.04
C GLN A 54 -1.55 -1.43 -5.90
N THR A 55 -0.40 -0.81 -6.09
CA THR A 55 0.60 -0.65 -5.04
C THR A 55 0.08 0.23 -3.90
N SER A 56 -0.67 1.28 -4.23
CA SER A 56 -1.37 2.10 -3.23
C SER A 56 -2.38 1.27 -2.45
N ALA A 57 -3.14 0.41 -3.13
CA ALA A 57 -4.11 -0.47 -2.49
C ALA A 57 -3.45 -1.47 -1.54
N LEU A 58 -2.26 -1.99 -1.88
CA LEU A 58 -1.51 -2.88 -0.98
C LEU A 58 -1.13 -2.15 0.31
N LEU A 59 -0.65 -0.92 0.20
CA LEU A 59 -0.31 -0.10 1.36
C LEU A 59 -1.53 0.21 2.22
N MET A 60 -2.62 0.66 1.61
CA MET A 60 -3.86 0.96 2.33
C MET A 60 -4.45 -0.30 2.96
N GLY A 61 -4.46 -1.41 2.22
CA GLY A 61 -4.99 -2.69 2.70
C GLY A 61 -4.25 -3.21 3.93
N LEU A 62 -2.94 -3.01 4.00
CA LEU A 62 -2.15 -3.42 5.17
C LEU A 62 -2.54 -2.64 6.43
N THR A 63 -2.83 -1.33 6.32
CA THR A 63 -3.33 -0.56 7.47
C THR A 63 -4.69 -1.10 7.93
N ALA A 64 -5.55 -1.42 6.99
CA ALA A 64 -6.88 -1.94 7.29
C ALA A 64 -6.79 -3.30 7.99
N SER A 65 -6.02 -4.25 7.47
CA SER A 65 -5.89 -5.58 8.07
C SER A 65 -5.24 -5.53 9.45
N HIS A 66 -4.25 -4.65 9.64
CA HIS A 66 -3.54 -4.53 10.90
C HIS A 66 -4.43 -3.96 12.02
N PHE A 67 -5.07 -2.84 11.76
CA PHE A 67 -5.85 -2.15 12.81
C PHE A 67 -7.25 -2.72 13.01
N SER A 68 -7.89 -3.23 11.95
CA SER A 68 -9.22 -3.84 12.09
C SER A 68 -9.19 -5.11 12.94
N ALA A 69 -8.05 -5.76 13.09
CA ALA A 69 -7.89 -6.90 14.00
C ALA A 69 -7.99 -6.50 15.47
N ARG A 70 -7.86 -5.21 15.78
CA ARG A 70 -7.89 -4.69 17.16
C ARG A 70 -9.14 -3.88 17.47
N GLY A 71 -9.99 -3.63 16.49
CA GLY A 71 -11.18 -2.79 16.67
C GLY A 71 -11.68 -2.29 15.32
N ALA A 72 -12.23 -1.09 15.30
CA ALA A 72 -12.70 -0.45 14.09
C ALA A 72 -11.64 0.48 13.50
N MET A 73 -11.59 0.58 12.20
CA MET A 73 -10.61 1.40 11.50
C MET A 73 -11.22 2.04 10.26
N VAL A 74 -10.89 3.31 10.03
CA VAL A 74 -11.26 4.05 8.81
C VAL A 74 -10.03 4.80 8.30
N GLY A 75 -9.75 4.70 7.01
CA GLY A 75 -8.76 5.55 6.36
C GLY A 75 -9.25 6.97 6.26
N LEU A 76 -8.43 7.95 6.61
CA LEU A 76 -8.76 9.38 6.54
C LEU A 76 -8.03 10.07 5.41
N GLU A 77 -6.73 9.77 5.24
CA GLU A 77 -5.89 10.49 4.30
C GLU A 77 -4.68 9.64 3.95
N PHE A 78 -4.36 9.56 2.66
CA PHE A 78 -3.16 8.88 2.19
C PHE A 78 -2.50 9.69 1.10
N TRP A 79 -1.17 9.63 1.09
CA TRP A 79 -0.33 10.25 0.08
C TRP A 79 0.70 9.23 -0.37
N PHE A 80 0.91 9.12 -1.71
CA PHE A 80 1.83 8.15 -2.30
C PHE A 80 2.79 8.84 -3.27
N ARG A 81 4.02 8.36 -3.28
CA ARG A 81 5.03 8.77 -4.25
C ARG A 81 5.63 7.53 -4.91
N PHE A 82 5.46 7.45 -6.21
CA PHE A 82 5.93 6.33 -7.02
C PHE A 82 7.35 6.65 -7.51
N ARG A 83 8.33 5.91 -6.99
CA ARG A 83 9.75 6.16 -7.26
C ARG A 83 10.32 5.17 -8.26
N ARG A 84 9.89 3.91 -8.19
CA ARG A 84 10.36 2.81 -9.01
C ARG A 84 9.19 1.89 -9.35
N PRO A 85 9.27 1.16 -10.49
CA PRO A 85 8.24 0.18 -10.78
C PRO A 85 8.27 -0.98 -9.77
N VAL A 86 7.08 -1.54 -9.51
CA VAL A 86 6.93 -2.84 -8.87
C VAL A 86 6.55 -3.82 -9.97
N PHE A 87 7.36 -4.82 -10.19
CA PHE A 87 7.17 -5.77 -11.29
C PHE A 87 6.27 -6.93 -10.89
N ALA A 88 5.56 -7.47 -11.87
CA ALA A 88 4.91 -8.77 -11.71
C ALA A 88 5.98 -9.83 -11.35
N ASP A 89 5.62 -10.78 -10.49
CA ASP A 89 6.48 -11.85 -9.99
C ASP A 89 7.68 -11.40 -9.14
N GLU A 90 7.72 -10.12 -8.81
CA GLU A 90 8.69 -9.60 -7.84
C GLU A 90 8.10 -9.69 -6.44
N THR A 91 8.88 -10.22 -5.48
CA THR A 91 8.50 -10.20 -4.07
C THR A 91 8.91 -8.87 -3.46
N VAL A 92 7.94 -8.14 -2.95
CA VAL A 92 8.15 -6.82 -2.33
C VAL A 92 7.72 -6.86 -0.88
N ARG A 93 8.27 -5.95 -0.09
CA ARG A 93 7.92 -5.77 1.31
C ARG A 93 7.10 -4.50 1.47
N VAL A 94 5.89 -4.65 1.99
CA VAL A 94 4.98 -3.54 2.32
C VAL A 94 5.09 -3.29 3.81
N GLU A 95 5.40 -2.07 4.22
CA GLU A 95 5.64 -1.79 5.63
C GLU A 95 5.17 -0.41 6.04
N TRP A 96 4.75 -0.29 7.31
CA TRP A 96 4.33 0.94 7.96
C TRP A 96 4.99 1.13 9.31
N LEU A 97 5.15 2.39 9.67
CA LEU A 97 5.61 2.86 10.98
C LEU A 97 4.57 3.84 11.52
N VAL A 98 4.11 3.61 12.75
CA VAL A 98 3.29 4.59 13.46
C VAL A 98 4.18 5.72 13.95
N VAL A 99 3.89 6.94 13.49
CA VAL A 99 4.67 8.14 13.84
C VAL A 99 4.07 8.83 15.06
N LYS A 100 2.73 8.94 15.10
CA LYS A 100 2.03 9.69 16.13
C LYS A 100 0.63 9.12 16.35
N VAL A 101 0.18 9.11 17.59
CA VAL A 101 -1.17 8.74 17.96
C VAL A 101 -1.77 9.91 18.73
N THR A 102 -2.90 10.43 18.24
CA THR A 102 -3.56 11.61 18.82
C THR A 102 -5.02 11.24 19.14
N PRO A 103 -5.41 11.24 20.43
CA PRO A 103 -6.81 11.07 20.78
C PRO A 103 -7.67 12.15 20.12
N HIS A 104 -8.82 11.76 19.58
CA HIS A 104 -9.72 12.66 18.89
C HIS A 104 -11.16 12.41 19.35
N ALA A 105 -11.59 13.16 20.37
CA ALA A 105 -12.89 12.95 21.02
C ALA A 105 -14.06 13.03 20.03
N ARG A 106 -14.02 13.99 19.12
CA ARG A 106 -15.10 14.21 18.14
C ARG A 106 -15.27 13.06 17.18
N LEU A 107 -14.18 12.40 16.78
CA LEU A 107 -14.21 11.23 15.91
C LEU A 107 -14.39 9.93 16.69
N GLY A 108 -14.33 9.96 18.00
CA GLY A 108 -14.56 8.79 18.86
C GLY A 108 -13.43 7.77 18.87
N GLY A 109 -12.20 8.19 18.62
CA GLY A 109 -11.05 7.28 18.61
C GLY A 109 -9.74 8.02 18.53
N ASP A 110 -8.71 7.31 18.11
CA ASP A 110 -7.36 7.86 17.94
C ASP A 110 -7.07 8.10 16.45
N VAL A 111 -6.55 9.27 16.13
CA VAL A 111 -5.98 9.56 14.81
C VAL A 111 -4.54 9.10 14.82
N VAL A 112 -4.20 8.19 13.93
CA VAL A 112 -2.88 7.57 13.82
C VAL A 112 -2.20 8.07 12.55
N ASP A 113 -1.08 8.76 12.71
CA ASP A 113 -0.24 9.21 11.62
C ASP A 113 0.82 8.15 11.32
N LEU A 114 0.99 7.84 10.03
CA LEU A 114 1.77 6.72 9.57
C LEU A 114 2.75 7.13 8.48
N ARG A 115 3.93 6.48 8.46
CA ARG A 115 4.84 6.46 7.33
C ARG A 115 4.97 5.05 6.81
N GLY A 116 4.88 4.89 5.49
CA GLY A 116 4.98 3.59 4.88
C GLY A 116 5.82 3.59 3.61
N ARG A 117 6.14 2.39 3.17
CA ARG A 117 6.82 2.18 1.90
C ARG A 117 6.63 0.77 1.39
N ILE A 118 6.82 0.63 0.10
CA ILE A 118 7.07 -0.67 -0.52
C ILE A 118 8.54 -0.71 -0.89
N ARG A 119 9.26 -1.73 -0.42
CA ARG A 119 10.63 -2.02 -0.83
C ARG A 119 10.63 -3.12 -1.87
N GLY A 120 11.32 -2.87 -2.98
CA GLY A 120 11.53 -3.88 -4.00
C GLY A 120 12.49 -4.99 -3.57
N ALA A 121 12.66 -5.99 -4.42
CA ALA A 121 13.57 -7.11 -4.19
C ALA A 121 15.03 -6.64 -4.02
N ASP A 122 15.39 -5.49 -4.61
CA ASP A 122 16.72 -4.88 -4.48
C ASP A 122 16.91 -4.12 -3.15
N GLY A 123 15.89 -4.09 -2.28
CA GLY A 123 15.92 -3.39 -1.00
C GLY A 123 15.65 -1.89 -1.09
N GLN A 124 15.45 -1.34 -2.29
CA GLN A 124 15.20 0.08 -2.46
C GLN A 124 13.70 0.40 -2.42
N THR A 125 13.38 1.61 -1.97
CA THR A 125 11.99 2.07 -1.91
C THR A 125 11.42 2.27 -3.31
N ALA A 126 10.39 1.50 -3.64
CA ALA A 126 9.65 1.65 -4.89
C ALA A 126 8.50 2.66 -4.73
N VAL A 127 7.79 2.61 -3.61
CA VAL A 127 6.68 3.53 -3.29
C VAL A 127 6.88 4.05 -1.89
N GLY A 128 6.87 5.37 -1.73
CA GLY A 128 6.82 6.03 -0.43
C GLY A 128 5.39 6.44 -0.11
N ALA A 129 5.02 6.42 1.17
CA ALA A 129 3.66 6.71 1.59
C ALA A 129 3.61 7.45 2.92
N LYS A 130 2.55 8.25 3.06
CA LYS A 130 2.09 8.80 4.33
C LYS A 130 0.63 8.46 4.48
N GLY A 131 0.19 8.18 5.69
CA GLY A 131 -1.19 7.84 5.95
C GLY A 131 -1.68 8.44 7.25
N ARG A 132 -2.98 8.58 7.32
CA ARG A 132 -3.69 8.96 8.53
C ARG A 132 -4.95 8.13 8.61
N VAL A 133 -5.11 7.42 9.71
CA VAL A 133 -6.26 6.54 9.91
C VAL A 133 -6.90 6.83 11.27
N LEU A 134 -8.19 6.57 11.37
CA LEU A 134 -8.90 6.55 12.64
C LEU A 134 -8.94 5.12 13.14
N VAL A 135 -8.54 4.92 14.39
CA VAL A 135 -8.64 3.62 15.08
C VAL A 135 -9.50 3.82 16.31
N ALA A 136 -10.54 3.01 16.44
CA ALA A 136 -11.53 3.15 17.50
C ALA A 136 -11.99 1.77 17.97
N ASP A 137 -12.80 1.74 19.05
CA ASP A 137 -13.43 0.50 19.47
C ASP A 137 -14.57 0.10 18.53
N THR A 138 -15.34 1.08 18.10
CA THR A 138 -16.46 0.92 17.16
C THR A 138 -16.51 2.12 16.20
N LEU A 139 -17.25 1.97 15.11
CA LEU A 139 -17.54 3.05 14.17
C LEU A 139 -18.95 3.55 14.36
#